data_501b84f44816312e529917e87549958e
#
_entry.id   501b84f44816312e529917e87549958e
#
_cell.length_a   1.000
_cell.length_b   1.000
_cell.length_c   1.000
_cell.angle_alpha   90.00
_cell.angle_beta   90.00
_cell.angle_gamma   90.00
#
_symmetry.space_group_name_H-M   'P 1'
#
loop_
_entity.id
_entity.type
_entity.pdbx_description
1 polymer ?
#
loop_
_entity_poly.entity_id
_entity_poly.type
_entity_poly.pdbx_seq_one_letter_code
_entity_poly.pdbx_strand_id
1 'polypeptide(L)'
;MEALRLGFSPCPNDTFIFYALVHGRVESPVPLEPVLEDVETLNRWALEGRLPLTKLSYAAYAQVRDRYVALRSGGALGRGVGPLVVARGSLPGLEGLRVAVPGRHTTAYFVG
;
A
#
# COMPACT_ATOMS: atom_id res chain seq x y z
N MET A 1 10.12 -25.80 4.72
CA MET A 1 9.43 -24.92 3.75
C MET A 1 10.02 -23.52 3.88
N GLU A 2 10.39 -22.96 2.75
CA GLU A 2 10.94 -21.61 2.73
C GLU A 2 9.88 -20.58 3.12
N ALA A 3 10.30 -19.54 3.81
CA ALA A 3 9.43 -18.44 4.17
C ALA A 3 9.07 -17.63 2.92
N LEU A 4 7.82 -17.20 2.82
CA LEU A 4 7.39 -16.24 1.82
C LEU A 4 7.58 -14.82 2.35
N ARG A 5 8.16 -13.96 1.54
CA ARG A 5 8.33 -12.56 1.88
C ARG A 5 7.00 -11.84 1.68
N LEU A 6 6.55 -11.15 2.71
CA LEU A 6 5.30 -10.41 2.72
C LEU A 6 5.61 -8.93 2.90
N GLY A 7 5.32 -8.13 1.88
CA GLY A 7 5.56 -6.68 1.92
C GLY A 7 4.34 -5.92 2.41
N PHE A 8 4.55 -5.02 3.37
CA PHE A 8 3.52 -4.08 3.80
C PHE A 8 4.19 -2.85 4.42
N SER A 9 3.44 -1.77 4.54
CA SER A 9 3.98 -0.53 5.05
C SER A 9 3.88 -0.46 6.58
N PRO A 10 4.68 0.40 7.24
CA PRO A 10 4.54 0.61 8.67
C PRO A 10 3.35 1.48 9.06
N CYS A 11 2.48 1.84 8.13
CA CYS A 11 1.31 2.65 8.46
C CYS A 11 0.34 1.88 9.36
N PRO A 12 -0.48 2.59 10.17
CA PRO A 12 -1.37 1.92 11.14
C PRO A 12 -2.36 0.93 10.51
N ASN A 13 -2.84 1.20 9.29
CA ASN A 13 -3.76 0.27 8.64
C ASN A 13 -3.10 -1.07 8.36
N ASP A 14 -1.90 -1.04 7.79
CA ASP A 14 -1.18 -2.27 7.45
C ASP A 14 -0.72 -3.01 8.70
N THR A 15 -0.18 -2.31 9.68
CA THR A 15 0.26 -2.97 10.93
C THR A 15 -0.90 -3.59 11.67
N PHE A 16 -2.08 -2.97 11.64
CA PHE A 16 -3.28 -3.58 12.22
C PHE A 16 -3.68 -4.86 11.49
N ILE A 17 -3.71 -4.83 10.16
CA ILE A 17 -4.11 -5.98 9.33
C ILE A 17 -3.20 -7.18 9.59
N PHE A 18 -1.89 -6.96 9.65
CA PHE A 18 -0.93 -8.05 9.66
C PHE A 18 -0.37 -8.39 11.04
N TYR A 19 -0.81 -7.69 12.10
CA TYR A 19 -0.25 -7.87 13.43
C TYR A 19 -0.32 -9.34 13.90
N ALA A 20 -1.51 -9.92 13.86
CA ALA A 20 -1.70 -11.28 14.36
C ALA A 20 -0.90 -12.30 13.57
N LEU A 21 -0.83 -12.11 12.26
CA LEU A 21 -0.11 -13.02 11.37
C LEU A 21 1.40 -12.95 11.59
N VAL A 22 1.94 -11.74 11.67
CA VAL A 22 3.38 -11.51 11.84
C VAL A 22 3.86 -11.98 13.21
N HIS A 23 3.03 -11.82 14.25
CA HIS A 23 3.39 -12.19 15.60
C HIS A 23 2.96 -13.60 15.98
N GLY A 24 2.56 -14.42 15.00
CA GLY A 24 2.24 -15.83 15.23
C GLY A 24 0.99 -16.08 16.06
N ARG A 25 0.08 -15.11 16.10
CA ARG A 25 -1.18 -15.24 16.87
C ARG A 25 -2.29 -15.93 16.09
N VAL A 26 -2.11 -16.09 14.80
CA VAL A 26 -2.96 -16.90 13.94
C VAL A 26 -2.08 -17.84 13.14
N GLU A 27 -2.62 -18.99 12.78
CA GLU A 27 -1.87 -19.97 11.99
C GLU A 27 -1.68 -19.48 10.56
N SER A 28 -0.52 -19.80 10.02
CA SER A 28 -0.21 -19.57 8.61
C SER A 28 0.22 -20.90 7.99
N PRO A 29 -0.29 -21.26 6.81
CA PRO A 29 0.13 -22.49 6.14
C PRO A 29 1.60 -22.51 5.74
N VAL A 30 2.22 -21.32 5.67
CA VAL A 30 3.64 -21.18 5.35
C VAL A 30 4.25 -20.14 6.27
N PRO A 31 5.56 -20.24 6.58
CA PRO A 31 6.22 -19.17 7.33
C PRO A 31 6.24 -17.90 6.50
N LEU A 32 6.11 -16.76 7.15
CA LEU A 32 6.12 -15.46 6.51
C LEU A 32 7.28 -14.62 7.03
N GLU A 33 7.95 -13.93 6.13
CA GLU A 33 9.01 -12.98 6.45
C GLU A 33 8.52 -11.58 6.11
N PRO A 34 8.24 -10.74 7.11
CA PRO A 34 7.75 -9.39 6.84
C PRO A 34 8.86 -8.51 6.23
N VAL A 35 8.47 -7.72 5.24
CA VAL A 35 9.32 -6.73 4.59
C VAL A 35 8.57 -5.39 4.68
N LEU A 36 9.09 -4.49 5.53
CA LEU A 36 8.44 -3.20 5.77
C LEU A 36 9.05 -2.15 4.86
N GLU A 37 8.21 -1.57 4.01
CA GLU A 37 8.58 -0.49 3.11
C GLU A 37 7.40 0.45 2.92
N ASP A 38 7.67 1.66 2.44
CA ASP A 38 6.60 2.58 2.14
C ASP A 38 5.77 2.11 0.93
N VAL A 39 4.55 2.65 0.82
CA VAL A 39 3.61 2.16 -0.19
C VAL A 39 4.11 2.36 -1.62
N GLU A 40 4.80 3.47 -1.89
CA GLU A 40 5.30 3.70 -3.25
C GLU A 40 6.41 2.72 -3.62
N THR A 41 7.31 2.40 -2.67
CA THR A 41 8.33 1.39 -2.89
C THR A 41 7.70 0.03 -3.16
N LEU A 42 6.69 -0.35 -2.38
CA LEU A 42 5.97 -1.60 -2.60
C LEU A 42 5.28 -1.62 -3.96
N ASN A 43 4.69 -0.51 -4.39
CA ASN A 43 4.07 -0.39 -5.69
C ASN A 43 5.08 -0.57 -6.83
N ARG A 44 6.24 0.08 -6.71
CA ARG A 44 7.30 -0.07 -7.71
C ARG A 44 7.81 -1.51 -7.78
N TRP A 45 7.99 -2.14 -6.62
CA TRP A 45 8.43 -3.54 -6.57
C TRP A 45 7.39 -4.48 -7.18
N ALA A 46 6.11 -4.17 -7.03
CA ALA A 46 5.05 -4.96 -7.67
C ALA A 46 5.11 -4.88 -9.18
N LEU A 47 5.42 -3.70 -9.74
CA LEU A 47 5.62 -3.57 -11.17
C LEU A 47 6.75 -4.45 -11.67
N GLU A 48 7.74 -4.72 -10.82
CA GLU A 48 8.88 -5.59 -11.12
C GLU A 48 8.64 -7.05 -10.73
N GLY A 49 7.55 -7.35 -10.02
CA GLY A 49 7.25 -8.70 -9.56
C GLY A 49 8.17 -9.22 -8.47
N ARG A 50 8.69 -8.34 -7.60
CA ARG A 50 9.73 -8.71 -6.64
C ARG A 50 9.27 -9.57 -5.47
N LEU A 51 8.06 -9.32 -4.97
CA LEU A 51 7.59 -10.00 -3.76
C LEU A 51 6.44 -10.96 -4.12
N PRO A 52 6.42 -12.15 -3.53
CA PRO A 52 5.30 -13.08 -3.76
C PRO A 52 4.01 -12.62 -3.10
N LEU A 53 4.09 -11.93 -1.97
CA LEU A 53 2.94 -11.38 -1.25
C LEU A 53 3.23 -9.93 -0.92
N THR A 54 2.29 -9.04 -1.21
CA THR A 54 2.53 -7.63 -0.94
C THR A 54 1.22 -6.85 -0.83
N LYS A 55 1.24 -5.83 -0.01
CA LYS A 55 0.22 -4.79 -0.04
C LYS A 55 0.52 -3.85 -1.19
N LEU A 56 -0.53 -3.39 -1.84
CA LEU A 56 -0.45 -2.43 -2.94
C LEU A 56 -1.55 -1.39 -2.79
N SER A 57 -1.37 -0.24 -3.41
CA SER A 57 -2.50 0.65 -3.65
C SER A 57 -3.38 0.05 -4.75
N TYR A 58 -4.68 0.38 -4.74
CA TYR A 58 -5.59 -0.09 -5.78
C TYR A 58 -5.19 0.41 -7.17
N ALA A 59 -4.68 1.64 -7.26
CA ALA A 59 -4.21 2.17 -8.52
C ALA A 59 -3.04 1.36 -9.08
N ALA A 60 -2.10 0.95 -8.24
CA ALA A 60 -0.99 0.10 -8.66
C ALA A 60 -1.47 -1.29 -9.05
N TYR A 61 -2.41 -1.86 -8.31
CA TYR A 61 -2.94 -3.18 -8.64
C TYR A 61 -3.54 -3.22 -10.05
N ALA A 62 -4.18 -2.15 -10.48
CA ALA A 62 -4.75 -2.09 -11.82
C ALA A 62 -3.70 -2.32 -12.92
N GLN A 63 -2.43 -2.00 -12.65
CA GLN A 63 -1.34 -2.16 -13.60
C GLN A 63 -0.67 -3.54 -13.54
N VAL A 64 -0.92 -4.32 -12.50
CA VAL A 64 -0.22 -5.60 -12.28
C VAL A 64 -1.18 -6.79 -12.19
N ARG A 65 -2.40 -6.64 -12.65
CA ARG A 65 -3.42 -7.70 -12.59
C ARG A 65 -3.03 -8.96 -13.37
N ASP A 66 -2.11 -8.84 -14.30
CA ASP A 66 -1.57 -9.98 -15.05
C ASP A 66 -0.56 -10.81 -14.25
N ARG A 67 0.00 -10.24 -13.17
CA ARG A 67 1.05 -10.88 -12.35
C ARG A 67 0.58 -11.25 -10.96
N TYR A 68 -0.38 -10.49 -10.43
CA TYR A 68 -0.85 -10.66 -9.05
C TYR A 68 -2.35 -10.88 -9.02
N VAL A 69 -2.80 -11.62 -8.04
CA VAL A 69 -4.22 -11.79 -7.77
C VAL A 69 -4.52 -11.16 -6.42
N ALA A 70 -5.61 -10.40 -6.35
CA ALA A 70 -6.06 -9.81 -5.09
C ALA A 70 -6.68 -10.88 -4.22
N LEU A 71 -6.20 -10.99 -2.98
CA LEU A 71 -6.81 -11.87 -2.00
C LEU A 71 -8.10 -11.24 -1.47
N ARG A 72 -8.97 -12.07 -0.91
CA ARG A 72 -10.27 -11.63 -0.41
C ARG A 72 -10.22 -10.96 0.95
N SER A 73 -9.07 -10.95 1.59
CA SER A 73 -8.91 -10.40 2.93
C SER A 73 -7.82 -9.35 2.95
N GLY A 74 -7.95 -8.40 3.86
CA GLY A 74 -6.95 -7.37 4.07
C GLY A 74 -7.14 -6.19 3.13
N GLY A 75 -7.75 -5.12 3.63
CA GLY A 75 -7.92 -3.91 2.86
C GLY A 75 -8.26 -2.74 3.78
N ALA A 76 -8.10 -1.55 3.27
CA ALA A 76 -8.51 -0.33 3.94
C ALA A 76 -9.41 0.46 3.01
N LEU A 77 -10.58 0.83 3.51
CA LEU A 77 -11.60 1.52 2.74
C LEU A 77 -12.08 2.74 3.50
N GLY A 78 -12.08 3.89 2.83
CA GLY A 78 -12.70 5.10 3.34
C GLY A 78 -13.96 5.42 2.55
N ARG A 79 -15.00 5.84 3.26
CA ARG A 79 -16.24 6.30 2.63
C ARG A 79 -16.48 7.76 2.99
N GLY A 80 -16.80 8.58 1.99
CA GLY A 80 -16.99 10.00 2.21
C GLY A 80 -15.74 10.75 2.62
N VAL A 81 -14.60 10.12 2.44
CA VAL A 81 -13.27 10.69 2.69
C VAL A 81 -12.42 10.45 1.46
N GLY A 82 -11.40 11.25 1.29
CA GLY A 82 -10.50 11.11 0.16
C GLY A 82 -9.17 11.79 0.45
N PRO A 83 -8.29 11.84 -0.52
CA PRO A 83 -7.04 12.57 -0.34
C PRO A 83 -7.33 14.04 -0.07
N LEU A 84 -6.59 14.61 0.87
CA LEU A 84 -6.69 16.01 1.22
C LEU A 84 -5.41 16.72 0.84
N VAL A 85 -5.54 17.88 0.20
CA VAL A 85 -4.41 18.78 -0.01
C VAL A 85 -4.34 19.69 1.21
N VAL A 86 -3.23 19.66 1.92
CA VAL A 86 -3.04 20.47 3.13
C VAL A 86 -1.92 21.47 2.91
N ALA A 87 -2.07 22.64 3.51
CA ALA A 87 -1.10 23.72 3.43
C ALA A 87 -1.00 24.41 4.78
N ARG A 88 0.08 25.17 4.98
CA ARG A 88 0.27 25.88 6.25
C ARG A 88 -0.65 27.09 6.41
N GLY A 89 -1.35 27.50 5.39
CA GLY A 89 -2.26 28.65 5.42
C GLY A 89 -3.19 28.60 4.24
N SER A 90 -4.05 29.62 4.15
CA SER A 90 -4.98 29.73 3.03
C SER A 90 -4.23 30.00 1.72
N LEU A 91 -4.70 29.33 0.66
CA LEU A 91 -4.14 29.52 -0.69
C LEU A 91 -5.27 29.96 -1.63
N PRO A 92 -4.97 30.90 -2.58
CA PRO A 92 -5.99 31.32 -3.56
C PRO A 92 -6.29 30.23 -4.60
N GLY A 93 -5.42 29.24 -4.76
CA GLY A 93 -5.57 28.15 -5.71
C GLY A 93 -4.32 27.30 -5.71
N LEU A 94 -4.29 26.28 -6.54
CA LEU A 94 -3.18 25.35 -6.61
C LEU A 94 -2.27 25.56 -7.83
N GLU A 95 -2.62 26.47 -8.72
CA GLU A 95 -1.82 26.70 -9.93
C GLU A 95 -0.42 27.17 -9.60
N GLY A 96 0.56 26.61 -10.27
CA GLY A 96 1.96 26.99 -10.11
C GLY A 96 2.60 26.52 -8.81
N LEU A 97 1.90 25.78 -7.99
CA LEU A 97 2.42 25.26 -6.72
C LEU A 97 3.02 23.88 -6.88
N ARG A 98 4.00 23.61 -6.03
CA ARG A 98 4.58 22.27 -5.91
C ARG A 98 3.83 21.54 -4.81
N VAL A 99 3.24 20.40 -5.16
CA VAL A 99 2.44 19.60 -4.23
C VAL A 99 3.16 18.29 -3.97
N ALA A 100 3.40 17.98 -2.69
CA ALA A 100 3.97 16.71 -2.32
C ALA A 100 2.90 15.63 -2.40
N VAL A 101 3.25 14.51 -3.00
CA VAL A 101 2.34 13.37 -3.15
C VAL A 101 2.98 12.13 -2.56
N PRO A 102 2.17 11.14 -2.11
CA PRO A 102 2.74 9.91 -1.53
C PRO A 102 3.46 9.03 -2.54
N GLY A 103 3.23 9.22 -3.82
CA GLY A 103 3.89 8.49 -4.89
C GLY A 103 3.01 8.41 -6.11
N ARG A 104 3.63 8.32 -7.30
CA ARG A 104 2.90 8.32 -8.57
C ARG A 104 2.02 7.10 -8.78
N HIS A 105 2.32 5.99 -8.11
CA HIS A 105 1.57 4.75 -8.25
C HIS A 105 0.51 4.58 -7.16
N THR A 106 0.32 5.56 -6.30
CA THR A 106 -0.65 5.49 -5.23
C THR A 106 -2.04 5.86 -5.73
N THR A 107 -3.07 5.31 -5.06
CA THR A 107 -4.45 5.68 -5.35
C THR A 107 -4.70 7.14 -5.05
N ALA A 108 -4.07 7.68 -3.99
CA ALA A 108 -4.19 9.10 -3.64
C ALA A 108 -3.74 10.00 -4.78
N TYR A 109 -2.65 9.66 -5.46
CA TYR A 109 -2.20 10.41 -6.62
C TYR A 109 -3.18 10.27 -7.79
N PHE A 110 -3.66 9.05 -8.01
CA PHE A 110 -4.55 8.75 -9.15
C PHE A 110 -5.88 9.50 -9.05
N VAL A 111 -6.49 9.58 -7.87
CA VAL A 111 -7.79 10.22 -7.68
C VAL A 111 -7.69 11.70 -7.29
N GLY A 112 -6.52 12.15 -6.92
CA GLY A 112 -6.28 13.57 -6.61
C GLY A 112 -5.93 14.34 -7.87
#